data_e1ce52bbb8391091ebef9b5d24eba4cd
#
_entry.id   e1ce52bbb8391091ebef9b5d24eba4cd
#
_cell.length_a   1.000
_cell.length_b   1.000
_cell.length_c   1.000
_cell.angle_alpha   90.00
_cell.angle_beta   90.00
_cell.angle_gamma   90.00
#
_symmetry.space_group_name_H-M   'P 1'
#
loop_
_entity.id
_entity.type
_entity.pdbx_description
1 polymer ?
#
loop_
_entity_poly.entity_id
_entity_poly.type
_entity_poly.pdbx_seq_one_letter_code
_entity_poly.pdbx_strand_id
1 'polypeptide(L)'
;DSIKIVHAPSNSINKGTQLVRASIKKLQIEKYNIEYVELQNMSNQVVLEHLKSSHIVLNQFYTFTPGLFGIEAMANHCAVLMSADPSIETGLPQDSKDAWLITKYWEVYDNLKYLLDNPEKIKQYADRGYDFAYKHYTYEAASEYINKVLKDNGVIE
;
A
#
# COMPACT_ATOMS: atom_id res chain seq x y z
N ASP A 1 11.26 19.66 -4.92
CA ASP A 1 10.23 18.77 -5.45
C ASP A 1 9.38 18.20 -4.34
N SER A 2 8.07 18.14 -4.55
CA SER A 2 7.15 17.59 -3.55
C SER A 2 7.05 16.07 -3.65
N ILE A 3 6.80 15.43 -2.52
CA ILE A 3 6.49 14.00 -2.45
C ILE A 3 4.98 13.87 -2.41
N LYS A 4 4.42 13.15 -3.37
CA LYS A 4 2.98 12.91 -3.43
C LYS A 4 2.61 11.69 -2.59
N ILE A 5 1.74 11.91 -1.61
CA ILE A 5 1.26 10.88 -0.68
C ILE A 5 -0.24 10.74 -0.87
N VAL A 6 -0.71 9.53 -1.10
CA VAL A 6 -2.13 9.24 -1.37
C VAL A 6 -2.69 8.31 -0.32
N HIS A 7 -3.92 8.57 0.08
CA HIS A 7 -4.70 7.72 0.97
C HIS A 7 -6.12 7.60 0.40
N ALA A 8 -6.67 6.39 0.39
CA ALA A 8 -8.01 6.14 -0.15
C ALA A 8 -8.89 5.47 0.91
N PRO A 9 -9.54 6.26 1.77
CA PRO A 9 -10.38 5.71 2.82
C PRO A 9 -11.75 5.27 2.26
N SER A 10 -12.00 3.96 2.21
CA SER A 10 -13.34 3.44 1.98
C SER A 10 -14.12 3.34 3.29
N ASN A 11 -13.41 3.07 4.39
CA ASN A 11 -13.91 3.14 5.75
C ASN A 11 -12.86 3.88 6.57
N SER A 12 -13.13 5.16 6.87
CA SER A 12 -12.13 6.04 7.47
C SER A 12 -11.69 5.59 8.86
N ILE A 13 -12.55 4.92 9.62
CA ILE A 13 -12.22 4.41 10.95
C ILE A 13 -11.23 3.24 10.82
N ASN A 14 -11.55 2.26 9.99
CA ASN A 14 -10.72 1.06 9.83
C ASN A 14 -9.39 1.36 9.15
N LYS A 15 -9.33 2.40 8.33
CA LYS A 15 -8.11 2.78 7.61
C LYS A 15 -7.25 3.79 8.35
N GLY A 16 -7.73 4.33 9.47
CA GLY A 16 -6.96 5.28 10.27
C GLY A 16 -6.83 6.66 9.66
N THR A 17 -7.84 7.12 8.93
CA THR A 17 -7.78 8.37 8.17
C THR A 17 -7.46 9.60 9.05
N GLN A 18 -8.02 9.68 10.26
CA GLN A 18 -7.76 10.80 11.13
C GLN A 18 -6.30 10.85 11.59
N LEU A 19 -5.70 9.69 11.87
CA LEU A 19 -4.28 9.58 12.18
C LEU A 19 -3.41 10.00 11.01
N VAL A 20 -3.79 9.58 9.81
CA VAL A 20 -3.09 9.97 8.58
C VAL A 20 -3.11 11.49 8.43
N ARG A 21 -4.28 12.10 8.53
CA ARG A 21 -4.41 13.56 8.40
C ARG A 21 -3.57 14.30 9.43
N ALA A 22 -3.59 13.85 10.69
CA ALA A 22 -2.81 14.47 11.75
C ALA A 22 -1.30 14.34 11.48
N SER A 23 -0.85 13.19 11.03
CA SER A 23 0.55 12.95 10.71
C SER A 23 1.03 13.81 9.53
N ILE A 24 0.23 13.90 8.48
CA ILE A 24 0.55 14.74 7.32
C ILE A 24 0.63 16.21 7.72
N LYS A 25 -0.35 16.69 8.48
CA LYS A 25 -0.37 18.08 8.92
C LYS A 25 0.86 18.41 9.77
N LYS A 26 1.23 17.53 10.69
CA LYS A 26 2.41 17.72 11.53
C LYS A 26 3.68 17.83 10.68
N LEU A 27 3.84 16.92 9.70
CA LEU A 27 4.99 16.94 8.79
C LEU A 27 5.03 18.21 7.95
N GLN A 28 3.89 18.70 7.48
CA GLN A 28 3.81 19.94 6.73
C GLN A 28 4.19 21.15 7.57
N ILE A 29 3.77 21.18 8.84
CA ILE A 29 4.19 22.21 9.80
C ILE A 29 5.70 22.17 10.01
N GLU A 30 6.28 20.97 10.00
CA GLU A 30 7.73 20.77 10.12
C GLU A 30 8.49 21.04 8.82
N LYS A 31 7.81 21.60 7.81
CA LYS A 31 8.39 22.06 6.55
C LYS A 31 8.73 20.96 5.52
N TYR A 32 8.20 19.76 5.69
CA TYR A 32 8.29 18.74 4.64
C TYR A 32 7.39 19.16 3.47
N ASN A 33 7.92 19.02 2.26
CA ASN A 33 7.17 19.40 1.05
C ASN A 33 6.34 18.20 0.56
N ILE A 34 5.07 18.16 0.98
CA ILE A 34 4.15 17.07 0.74
C ILE A 34 2.95 17.55 -0.08
N GLU A 35 2.63 16.84 -1.15
CA GLU A 35 1.33 16.92 -1.82
C GLU A 35 0.49 15.75 -1.31
N TYR A 36 -0.51 16.01 -0.48
CA TYR A 36 -1.36 14.97 0.09
C TYR A 36 -2.72 14.93 -0.61
N VAL A 37 -3.14 13.73 -1.02
CA VAL A 37 -4.41 13.52 -1.73
C VAL A 37 -5.19 12.40 -1.04
N GLU A 38 -6.44 12.68 -0.67
CA GLU A 38 -7.40 11.67 -0.23
C GLU A 38 -8.35 11.35 -1.38
N LEU A 39 -8.46 10.07 -1.71
CA LEU A 39 -9.31 9.58 -2.79
C LEU A 39 -10.59 9.00 -2.19
N GLN A 40 -11.67 9.78 -2.23
CA GLN A 40 -13.00 9.34 -1.76
C GLN A 40 -14.00 9.44 -2.90
N ASN A 41 -14.86 8.43 -3.04
CA ASN A 41 -15.96 8.43 -3.99
C ASN A 41 -15.52 8.71 -5.43
N MET A 42 -14.35 8.20 -5.80
CA MET A 42 -13.78 8.36 -7.14
C MET A 42 -13.87 7.06 -7.92
N SER A 43 -13.95 7.17 -9.25
CA SER A 43 -13.92 6.00 -10.12
C SER A 43 -12.55 5.30 -10.04
N ASN A 44 -12.51 4.01 -10.37
CA ASN A 44 -11.27 3.25 -10.41
C ASN A 44 -10.24 3.88 -11.35
N GLN A 45 -10.67 4.45 -12.45
CA GLN A 45 -9.78 5.09 -13.40
C GLN A 45 -9.08 6.30 -12.78
N VAL A 46 -9.81 7.14 -12.06
CA VAL A 46 -9.25 8.32 -11.37
C VAL A 46 -8.28 7.87 -10.28
N VAL A 47 -8.64 6.85 -9.53
CA VAL A 47 -7.75 6.28 -8.50
C VAL A 47 -6.43 5.80 -9.13
N LEU A 48 -6.51 5.06 -10.23
CA LEU A 48 -5.31 4.56 -10.92
C LEU A 48 -4.44 5.69 -11.45
N GLU A 49 -5.04 6.76 -11.97
CA GLU A 49 -4.28 7.93 -12.44
C GLU A 49 -3.50 8.58 -11.30
N HIS A 50 -4.12 8.71 -10.12
CA HIS A 50 -3.41 9.22 -8.94
C HIS A 50 -2.28 8.30 -8.49
N LEU A 51 -2.51 6.97 -8.51
CA LEU A 51 -1.47 6.02 -8.14
C LEU A 51 -0.25 6.09 -9.04
N LYS A 52 -0.45 6.29 -10.34
CA LYS A 52 0.65 6.39 -11.30
C LYS A 52 1.59 7.56 -11.03
N SER A 53 1.10 8.61 -10.38
CA SER A 53 1.91 9.80 -10.06
C SER A 53 2.30 9.88 -8.59
N SER A 54 1.98 8.87 -7.78
CA SER A 54 2.22 8.88 -6.34
C SER A 54 3.56 8.25 -5.98
N HIS A 55 4.19 8.75 -4.92
CA HIS A 55 5.43 8.19 -4.39
C HIS A 55 5.16 7.25 -3.22
N ILE A 56 4.23 7.64 -2.34
CA ILE A 56 3.89 6.91 -1.13
C ILE A 56 2.39 6.74 -1.06
N VAL A 57 1.93 5.55 -0.67
CA VAL A 57 0.50 5.27 -0.48
C VAL A 57 0.30 4.74 0.93
N LEU A 58 -0.68 5.34 1.62
CA LEU A 58 -1.08 4.95 2.96
C LEU A 58 -2.35 4.11 2.83
N ASN A 59 -2.27 2.82 3.15
CA ASN A 59 -3.39 1.91 2.98
C ASN A 59 -4.27 1.83 4.23
N GLN A 60 -3.96 0.94 5.15
CA GLN A 60 -4.75 0.72 6.36
C GLN A 60 -3.83 0.32 7.52
N PHE A 61 -4.24 0.64 8.77
CA PHE A 61 -3.33 0.56 9.90
C PHE A 61 -3.87 -0.25 11.10
N TYR A 62 -5.01 -0.93 10.93
CA TYR A 62 -5.64 -1.69 12.01
C TYR A 62 -5.79 -3.18 11.72
N THR A 63 -5.54 -3.62 10.49
CA THR A 63 -5.66 -5.03 10.10
C THR A 63 -4.28 -5.61 9.80
N PHE A 64 -4.16 -6.93 9.84
CA PHE A 64 -2.88 -7.61 9.60
C PHE A 64 -2.78 -8.23 8.20
N THR A 65 -3.80 -8.03 7.37
CA THR A 65 -3.81 -8.48 5.97
C THR A 65 -3.73 -7.28 5.03
N PRO A 66 -3.14 -7.45 3.84
CA PRO A 66 -3.09 -6.37 2.85
C PRO A 66 -4.48 -6.01 2.35
N GLY A 67 -4.72 -4.70 2.17
CA GLY A 67 -5.90 -4.24 1.47
C GLY A 67 -5.67 -4.26 -0.04
N LEU A 68 -6.75 -4.43 -0.81
CA LEU A 68 -6.68 -4.43 -2.27
C LEU A 68 -6.04 -3.16 -2.82
N PHE A 69 -6.38 -2.01 -2.24
CA PHE A 69 -5.79 -0.73 -2.63
C PHE A 69 -4.27 -0.72 -2.45
N GLY A 70 -3.77 -1.32 -1.36
CA GLY A 70 -2.33 -1.44 -1.14
C GLY A 70 -1.65 -2.28 -2.22
N ILE A 71 -2.28 -3.38 -2.64
CA ILE A 71 -1.77 -4.22 -3.72
C ILE A 71 -1.75 -3.45 -5.04
N GLU A 72 -2.82 -2.72 -5.35
CA GLU A 72 -2.88 -1.88 -6.55
C GLU A 72 -1.79 -0.81 -6.55
N ALA A 73 -1.54 -0.20 -5.39
CA ALA A 73 -0.49 0.80 -5.24
C ALA A 73 0.89 0.20 -5.50
N MET A 74 1.17 -1.00 -4.98
CA MET A 74 2.43 -1.71 -5.25
C MET A 74 2.59 -2.02 -6.73
N ALA A 75 1.51 -2.45 -7.39
CA ALA A 75 1.51 -2.71 -8.83
C ALA A 75 1.77 -1.44 -9.66
N ASN A 76 1.52 -0.27 -9.09
CA ASN A 76 1.80 1.03 -9.71
C ASN A 76 3.11 1.65 -9.21
N HIS A 77 3.97 0.86 -8.62
CA HIS A 77 5.32 1.26 -8.21
C HIS A 77 5.36 2.34 -7.13
N CYS A 78 4.43 2.27 -6.19
CA CYS A 78 4.41 3.16 -5.02
C CYS A 78 4.99 2.45 -3.80
N ALA A 79 5.65 3.21 -2.93
CA ALA A 79 6.01 2.72 -1.61
C ALA A 79 4.75 2.70 -0.75
N VAL A 80 4.41 1.56 -0.15
CA VAL A 80 3.17 1.40 0.60
C VAL A 80 3.46 1.26 2.09
N LEU A 81 2.67 1.97 2.90
CA LEU A 81 2.62 1.81 4.34
C LEU A 81 1.29 1.16 4.70
N MET A 82 1.35 0.06 5.43
CA MET A 82 0.15 -0.60 5.96
C MET A 82 0.52 -1.52 7.12
N SER A 83 -0.46 -1.85 7.94
CA SER A 83 -0.25 -2.68 9.12
C SER A 83 -0.19 -4.17 8.84
N ALA A 84 -0.41 -4.60 7.62
CA ALA A 84 -0.28 -6.01 7.22
C ALA A 84 1.09 -6.54 7.65
N ASP A 85 1.11 -7.70 8.30
CA ASP A 85 2.30 -8.19 8.97
C ASP A 85 2.38 -9.72 8.85
N PRO A 86 3.33 -10.26 8.06
CA PRO A 86 3.46 -11.70 7.88
C PRO A 86 3.91 -12.44 9.15
N SER A 87 4.44 -11.74 10.14
CA SER A 87 4.77 -12.37 11.42
C SER A 87 3.53 -12.66 12.28
N ILE A 88 2.42 -11.97 11.98
CA ILE A 88 1.13 -12.14 12.66
C ILE A 88 0.19 -12.96 11.77
N GLU A 89 0.06 -12.55 10.51
CA GLU A 89 -0.75 -13.28 9.52
C GLU A 89 0.15 -14.23 8.74
N THR A 90 0.31 -15.43 9.27
CA THR A 90 1.27 -16.42 8.74
C THR A 90 0.87 -17.01 7.38
N GLY A 91 -0.35 -16.74 6.91
CA GLY A 91 -0.77 -17.14 5.57
C GLY A 91 -0.20 -16.27 4.46
N LEU A 92 0.43 -15.14 4.80
CA LEU A 92 1.05 -14.27 3.79
C LEU A 92 2.35 -14.89 3.27
N PRO A 93 2.69 -14.63 1.98
CA PRO A 93 3.96 -15.10 1.43
C PRO A 93 5.17 -14.58 2.23
N GLN A 94 6.24 -15.35 2.29
CA GLN A 94 7.43 -15.01 3.09
C GLN A 94 8.13 -13.74 2.62
N ASP A 95 8.11 -13.47 1.32
CA ASP A 95 8.71 -12.27 0.77
C ASP A 95 7.89 -10.99 1.03
N SER A 96 6.74 -11.10 1.67
CA SER A 96 5.92 -9.93 2.02
C SER A 96 6.53 -9.05 3.11
N LYS A 97 7.44 -9.58 3.91
CA LYS A 97 8.01 -8.81 5.04
C LYS A 97 8.74 -7.54 4.62
N ASP A 98 9.26 -7.47 3.39
CA ASP A 98 10.01 -6.33 2.89
C ASP A 98 9.32 -5.64 1.70
N ALA A 99 8.12 -6.11 1.31
CA ALA A 99 7.41 -5.59 0.15
C ALA A 99 6.73 -4.24 0.43
N TRP A 100 6.43 -3.97 1.67
CA TRP A 100 5.89 -2.69 2.13
C TRP A 100 6.50 -2.36 3.49
N LEU A 101 6.38 -1.10 3.90
CA LEU A 101 6.83 -0.70 5.23
C LEU A 101 5.71 -1.01 6.24
N ILE A 102 5.91 -2.07 7.02
CA ILE A 102 4.92 -2.48 8.02
C ILE A 102 4.77 -1.37 9.04
N THR A 103 3.55 -0.84 9.14
CA THR A 103 3.28 0.36 9.92
C THR A 103 2.02 0.15 10.76
N LYS A 104 2.18 0.16 12.08
CA LYS A 104 1.05 0.14 13.00
C LYS A 104 0.46 1.56 13.11
N TYR A 105 -0.77 1.67 13.60
CA TYR A 105 -1.45 2.97 13.64
C TYR A 105 -0.63 4.04 14.41
N TRP A 106 0.12 3.65 15.43
CA TRP A 106 0.94 4.58 16.21
C TRP A 106 2.28 4.91 15.58
N GLU A 107 2.63 4.25 14.47
CA GLU A 107 3.91 4.43 13.79
C GLU A 107 3.80 5.27 12.51
N VAL A 108 2.60 5.72 12.15
CA VAL A 108 2.37 6.39 10.87
C VAL A 108 3.25 7.63 10.71
N TYR A 109 3.27 8.50 11.71
CA TYR A 109 4.09 9.71 11.66
C TYR A 109 5.58 9.36 11.54
N ASP A 110 6.08 8.50 12.42
CA ASP A 110 7.50 8.17 12.45
C ASP A 110 7.96 7.51 11.15
N ASN A 111 7.16 6.61 10.59
CA ASN A 111 7.50 5.90 9.37
C ASN A 111 7.43 6.80 8.13
N LEU A 112 6.47 7.71 8.09
CA LEU A 112 6.43 8.73 7.04
C LEU A 112 7.66 9.62 7.10
N LYS A 113 7.99 10.11 8.28
CA LYS A 113 9.18 10.95 8.49
C LYS A 113 10.45 10.22 8.06
N TYR A 114 10.56 8.95 8.42
CA TYR A 114 11.69 8.10 8.01
C TYR A 114 11.85 8.08 6.49
N LEU A 115 10.76 7.86 5.75
CA LEU A 115 10.80 7.83 4.29
C LEU A 115 11.12 9.20 3.70
N LEU A 116 10.55 10.26 4.26
CA LEU A 116 10.81 11.62 3.77
C LEU A 116 12.25 12.06 4.03
N ASP A 117 12.85 11.61 5.13
CA ASP A 117 14.25 11.87 5.46
C ASP A 117 15.21 10.98 4.66
N ASN A 118 14.73 9.89 4.10
CA ASN A 118 15.53 8.91 3.36
C ASN A 118 14.86 8.57 2.02
N PRO A 119 14.86 9.50 1.04
CA PRO A 119 14.14 9.30 -0.23
C PRO A 119 14.54 8.04 -0.99
N GLU A 120 15.78 7.57 -0.84
CA GLU A 120 16.24 6.32 -1.43
C GLU A 120 15.45 5.11 -0.92
N LYS A 121 14.91 5.19 0.30
CA LYS A 121 14.07 4.12 0.86
C LYS A 121 12.68 4.08 0.22
N ILE A 122 12.16 5.24 -0.21
CA ILE A 122 10.92 5.29 -0.96
C ILE A 122 11.05 4.42 -2.22
N LYS A 123 12.15 4.62 -2.96
CA LYS A 123 12.41 3.85 -4.18
C LYS A 123 12.59 2.36 -3.87
N GLN A 124 13.30 2.02 -2.82
CA GLN A 124 13.52 0.62 -2.45
C GLN A 124 12.21 -0.10 -2.13
N TYR A 125 11.34 0.51 -1.33
CA TYR A 125 10.04 -0.08 -1.04
C TYR A 125 9.14 -0.13 -2.28
N ALA A 126 9.19 0.89 -3.12
CA ALA A 126 8.43 0.90 -4.38
C ALA A 126 8.86 -0.26 -5.29
N ASP A 127 10.15 -0.48 -5.44
CA ASP A 127 10.68 -1.58 -6.27
C ASP A 127 10.32 -2.95 -5.69
N ARG A 128 10.49 -3.14 -4.38
CA ARG A 128 10.15 -4.41 -3.72
C ARG A 128 8.66 -4.71 -3.76
N GLY A 129 7.84 -3.69 -3.54
CA GLY A 129 6.38 -3.83 -3.61
C GLY A 129 5.92 -4.17 -5.01
N TYR A 130 6.49 -3.54 -6.02
CA TYR A 130 6.19 -3.85 -7.42
C TYR A 130 6.51 -5.32 -7.75
N ASP A 131 7.69 -5.77 -7.38
CA ASP A 131 8.10 -7.16 -7.62
C ASP A 131 7.18 -8.14 -6.91
N PHE A 132 6.81 -7.84 -5.66
CA PHE A 132 5.89 -8.67 -4.88
C PHE A 132 4.50 -8.73 -5.53
N ALA A 133 3.93 -7.58 -5.90
CA ALA A 133 2.60 -7.53 -6.50
C ALA A 133 2.59 -8.24 -7.86
N TYR A 134 3.63 -8.04 -8.65
CA TYR A 134 3.75 -8.69 -9.95
C TYR A 134 3.83 -10.22 -9.80
N LYS A 135 4.56 -10.70 -8.80
CA LYS A 135 4.72 -12.13 -8.56
C LYS A 135 3.45 -12.81 -8.05
N HIS A 136 2.70 -12.14 -7.14
CA HIS A 136 1.61 -12.77 -6.40
C HIS A 136 0.21 -12.37 -6.84
N TYR A 137 0.04 -11.18 -7.45
CA TYR A 137 -1.27 -10.57 -7.66
C TYR A 137 -1.52 -10.11 -9.09
N THR A 138 -0.68 -10.51 -10.07
CA THR A 138 -0.94 -10.20 -11.47
C THR A 138 -2.13 -11.01 -11.97
N TYR A 139 -2.72 -10.55 -13.07
CA TYR A 139 -3.77 -11.28 -13.76
C TYR A 139 -3.35 -12.72 -14.09
N GLU A 140 -2.12 -12.91 -14.55
CA GLU A 140 -1.60 -14.23 -14.87
C GLU A 140 -1.53 -15.15 -13.66
N ALA A 141 -0.97 -14.67 -12.55
CA ALA A 141 -0.88 -15.42 -11.30
C ALA A 141 -2.28 -15.77 -10.76
N ALA A 142 -3.21 -14.80 -10.81
CA ALA A 142 -4.59 -15.04 -10.40
C ALA A 142 -5.27 -16.06 -11.29
N SER A 143 -5.04 -16.01 -12.62
CA SER A 143 -5.59 -16.96 -13.57
C SER A 143 -5.07 -18.38 -13.33
N GLU A 144 -3.78 -18.52 -13.08
CA GLU A 144 -3.17 -19.83 -12.77
C GLU A 144 -3.77 -20.41 -11.48
N TYR A 145 -3.94 -19.61 -10.46
CA TYR A 145 -4.55 -20.03 -9.21
C TYR A 145 -6.00 -20.49 -9.42
N ILE A 146 -6.79 -19.71 -10.13
CA ILE A 146 -8.19 -20.04 -10.41
C ILE A 146 -8.28 -21.33 -11.21
N ASN A 147 -7.46 -21.49 -12.26
CA ASN A 147 -7.43 -22.69 -13.07
C ASN A 147 -7.07 -23.92 -12.24
N LYS A 148 -6.11 -23.81 -11.34
CA LYS A 148 -5.74 -24.88 -10.45
C LYS A 148 -6.90 -25.31 -9.55
N VAL A 149 -7.58 -24.33 -8.95
CA VAL A 149 -8.73 -24.60 -8.08
C VAL A 149 -9.84 -25.29 -8.86
N LEU A 150 -10.14 -24.83 -10.07
CA LEU A 150 -11.16 -25.45 -10.93
C LEU A 150 -10.81 -26.87 -11.30
N LYS A 151 -9.56 -27.15 -11.63
CA LYS A 151 -9.09 -28.51 -11.93
C LYS A 151 -9.18 -29.42 -10.71
N ASP A 152 -8.72 -28.96 -9.56
CA ASP A 152 -8.73 -29.74 -8.31
C ASP A 152 -10.16 -30.10 -7.88
N ASN A 153 -11.14 -29.30 -8.28
CA ASN A 153 -12.56 -29.54 -7.97
C ASN A 153 -13.32 -30.20 -9.14
N GLY A 154 -12.62 -30.61 -10.20
CA GLY A 154 -13.23 -31.35 -11.30
C GLY A 154 -14.14 -30.51 -12.20
N VAL A 155 -14.05 -29.19 -12.15
CA VAL A 155 -14.87 -28.30 -12.98
C VAL A 155 -14.33 -28.21 -14.41
N ILE A 156 -13.01 -28.25 -14.55
CA ILE A 156 -12.32 -28.29 -15.86
C ILE A 156 -11.28 -29.38 -15.87
N GLU A 157 -10.84 -29.77 -17.07
CA GLU A 157 -9.78 -30.78 -17.25
C GLU A 157 -8.36 -30.19 -17.17
#